data_507e2341b50976f07dbe58d8c8b911bb
#
_entry.id   507e2341b50976f07dbe58d8c8b911bb
#
_cell.length_a   1.000
_cell.length_b   1.000
_cell.length_c   1.000
_cell.angle_alpha   90.00
_cell.angle_beta   90.00
_cell.angle_gamma   90.00
#
_symmetry.space_group_name_H-M   'P 1'
#
loop_
_entity.id
_entity.type
_entity.pdbx_description
1 polymer ?
#
loop_
_entity_poly.entity_id
_entity_poly.type
_entity_poly.pdbx_seq_one_letter_code
_entity_poly.pdbx_strand_id
1 'polypeptide(L)'
;MPKPFTKACKKSDISQLILGVCMLGAYWFTPSASATCDRPSDEKALLWGDLHVHTSYSLDASVFGTLATPADAYRFAKGDPLTRTDGSTVQLDRPLDFVAVTEHAEWLDFTSICDSPSAEGLADCDNLLTKRSPQNGSALFGEYVVTTITGAEPQPLSLCVDDPELCEANALSRWQSVQEQTEAAYDPCTFSTLHGYEWSHTPNFRHAHRNVIFRSDSVTKEAIDYIRFPTVEALWDELDATCRRDDQCEALTIPHNTNMGNGISFELTQASPKSLQQRAQYERLIEITQEKGTSECLPSRAENLSEDCEFELFLTRQSRPTDPDAFTEQEWQQMRSTYARSLVGKGLAFAPDEAPLRMGFIGSTDTHAATPGYVDEASWSGSALAGTGFDASIRSNAWSAGGLVGVWAEENTREAIFDALAKREVYATSGPRIGLRFGLNEDDAELCTADGWMPRATMGEVTQITSKPMFTVQVQADITPITSIEIIKLTYRDNRAHEEVILLWHKPEGAALACIQWTDEQFDSASATLWYPRVKERTTPRWSAVQCAAAGRCDEFPQMDATLQERAWGSPIWHIPATD
;
A
#
# COMPACT_ATOMS: atom_id res chain seq x y z
N MET A 1 2.22 53.41 -37.18
CA MET A 1 1.07 54.20 -37.70
C MET A 1 0.50 53.45 -38.89
N PRO A 2 -0.82 53.25 -38.98
CA PRO A 2 -1.92 54.13 -38.62
C PRO A 2 -2.93 53.53 -37.61
N LYS A 3 -3.79 54.44 -37.21
CA LYS A 3 -4.80 54.45 -36.14
C LYS A 3 -6.16 53.79 -36.51
N PRO A 4 -7.13 53.80 -35.58
CA PRO A 4 -8.26 52.84 -35.47
C PRO A 4 -9.56 53.38 -36.06
N PHE A 5 -10.55 52.50 -36.16
CA PHE A 5 -11.95 52.91 -36.43
C PHE A 5 -12.90 52.43 -35.31
N THR A 6 -13.39 53.43 -34.58
CA THR A 6 -14.58 53.37 -33.75
C THR A 6 -15.86 53.44 -34.59
N LYS A 7 -16.91 52.65 -34.28
CA LYS A 7 -18.28 53.01 -34.63
C LYS A 7 -19.21 52.70 -33.45
N ALA A 8 -19.76 53.79 -32.92
CA ALA A 8 -20.89 53.79 -32.00
C ALA A 8 -22.21 53.53 -32.75
N CYS A 9 -23.16 52.92 -32.11
CA CYS A 9 -24.57 53.00 -32.51
C CYS A 9 -25.49 53.06 -31.28
N LYS A 10 -26.47 53.93 -31.42
CA LYS A 10 -27.34 54.67 -30.53
C LYS A 10 -28.28 53.83 -29.65
N LYS A 11 -28.64 54.43 -28.53
CA LYS A 11 -29.80 54.20 -27.67
C LYS A 11 -31.13 54.49 -28.41
N SER A 12 -32.16 53.71 -28.12
CA SER A 12 -33.56 54.14 -28.15
C SER A 12 -34.31 53.54 -26.95
N ASP A 13 -34.84 54.41 -26.13
CA ASP A 13 -35.76 54.14 -25.03
C ASP A 13 -37.10 53.58 -25.55
N ILE A 14 -37.78 52.74 -24.76
CA ILE A 14 -39.22 52.81 -24.47
C ILE A 14 -39.53 51.92 -23.25
N SER A 15 -40.40 52.50 -22.42
CA SER A 15 -40.77 52.17 -21.04
C SER A 15 -41.69 50.96 -20.84
N GLN A 16 -41.58 50.42 -19.61
CA GLN A 16 -42.63 49.84 -18.73
C GLN A 16 -43.30 48.51 -19.13
N LEU A 17 -43.09 47.47 -18.31
CA LEU A 17 -44.14 46.93 -17.44
C LEU A 17 -43.52 45.96 -16.41
N ILE A 18 -43.87 46.15 -15.14
CA ILE A 18 -43.52 45.32 -14.02
C ILE A 18 -44.37 44.05 -14.02
N LEU A 19 -43.78 42.87 -14.03
CA LEU A 19 -44.38 41.66 -13.46
C LEU A 19 -43.26 40.84 -12.78
N GLY A 20 -43.34 40.78 -11.45
CA GLY A 20 -42.46 39.94 -10.66
C GLY A 20 -42.74 38.47 -10.91
N VAL A 21 -41.69 37.74 -11.28
CA VAL A 21 -41.65 36.29 -11.22
C VAL A 21 -40.47 35.94 -10.30
N CYS A 22 -40.79 35.43 -9.11
CA CYS A 22 -39.84 34.72 -8.26
C CYS A 22 -39.33 33.50 -9.06
N MET A 23 -38.13 33.58 -9.61
CA MET A 23 -37.41 32.40 -10.04
C MET A 23 -36.75 31.78 -8.81
N LEU A 24 -37.35 30.68 -8.35
CA LEU A 24 -36.68 29.68 -7.55
C LEU A 24 -35.53 29.15 -8.40
N GLY A 25 -34.32 29.50 -8.02
CA GLY A 25 -33.10 28.93 -8.58
C GLY A 25 -33.04 27.45 -8.23
N ALA A 26 -33.40 26.59 -9.17
CA ALA A 26 -33.03 25.20 -9.12
C ALA A 26 -31.52 25.13 -9.35
N TYR A 27 -30.77 24.90 -8.31
CA TYR A 27 -29.38 24.42 -8.44
C TYR A 27 -29.47 23.03 -9.05
N TRP A 28 -29.19 22.93 -10.33
CA TRP A 28 -28.90 21.66 -10.98
C TRP A 28 -27.52 21.26 -10.49
N PHE A 29 -27.46 20.23 -9.63
CA PHE A 29 -26.24 19.47 -9.45
C PHE A 29 -25.90 18.87 -10.82
N THR A 30 -24.94 19.44 -11.50
CA THR A 30 -24.27 18.75 -12.59
C THR A 30 -23.47 17.64 -11.94
N PRO A 31 -23.69 16.36 -12.31
CA PRO A 31 -22.74 15.32 -11.93
C PRO A 31 -21.38 15.77 -12.45
N SER A 32 -20.34 15.69 -11.60
CA SER A 32 -18.96 15.92 -12.01
C SER A 32 -18.71 15.02 -13.21
N ALA A 33 -18.43 15.62 -14.37
CA ALA A 33 -18.03 14.86 -15.53
C ALA A 33 -16.70 14.19 -15.14
N SER A 34 -16.64 12.86 -15.16
CA SER A 34 -15.41 12.11 -15.04
C SER A 34 -14.42 12.68 -16.06
N ALA A 35 -13.28 13.16 -15.60
CA ALA A 35 -12.25 13.69 -16.48
C ALA A 35 -11.71 12.52 -17.31
N THR A 36 -11.93 12.53 -18.62
CA THR A 36 -11.28 11.59 -19.52
C THR A 36 -9.96 12.20 -19.96
N CYS A 37 -8.85 11.48 -19.69
CA CYS A 37 -7.54 11.90 -20.13
C CYS A 37 -7.39 11.66 -21.63
N ASP A 38 -6.95 12.67 -22.38
CA ASP A 38 -6.69 12.55 -23.83
C ASP A 38 -5.57 11.48 -24.06
N ARG A 39 -5.98 10.23 -24.18
CA ARG A 39 -5.11 9.13 -24.59
C ARG A 39 -5.63 8.46 -25.85
N PRO A 40 -4.79 8.33 -26.86
CA PRO A 40 -5.17 7.60 -28.07
C PRO A 40 -4.72 6.15 -27.93
N SER A 41 -5.29 5.31 -27.11
CA SER A 41 -5.10 3.86 -27.28
C SER A 41 -5.89 3.02 -26.28
N ASP A 42 -6.23 1.82 -26.70
CA ASP A 42 -6.74 0.72 -25.85
C ASP A 42 -5.65 0.15 -24.91
N GLU A 43 -4.50 0.79 -24.77
CA GLU A 43 -3.38 0.36 -23.92
C GLU A 43 -3.39 1.06 -22.55
N LYS A 44 -3.33 0.26 -21.48
CA LYS A 44 -3.19 0.75 -20.11
C LYS A 44 -1.84 1.42 -19.86
N ALA A 45 -1.84 2.43 -18.99
CA ALA A 45 -0.63 3.06 -18.51
C ALA A 45 -0.09 2.33 -17.29
N LEU A 46 1.22 2.28 -17.17
CA LEU A 46 1.88 1.95 -15.92
C LEU A 46 2.01 3.23 -15.08
N LEU A 47 1.31 3.25 -13.93
CA LEU A 47 1.33 4.34 -12.97
C LEU A 47 2.03 3.89 -11.69
N TRP A 48 2.81 4.78 -11.08
CA TRP A 48 3.57 4.53 -9.87
C TRP A 48 3.00 5.30 -8.69
N GLY A 49 2.76 4.61 -7.59
CA GLY A 49 2.18 5.22 -6.42
C GLY A 49 2.61 4.62 -5.09
N ASP A 50 2.10 5.25 -4.04
CA ASP A 50 2.25 4.85 -2.64
C ASP A 50 0.90 4.93 -1.94
N LEU A 51 0.46 3.83 -1.34
CA LEU A 51 -0.86 3.71 -0.73
C LEU A 51 -0.79 3.59 0.80
N HIS A 52 0.38 3.89 1.39
CA HIS A 52 0.59 3.77 2.84
C HIS A 52 1.55 4.85 3.33
N VAL A 53 0.98 5.93 3.84
CA VAL A 53 1.72 7.15 4.20
C VAL A 53 1.14 7.76 5.46
N HIS A 54 2.02 8.07 6.43
CA HIS A 54 1.70 8.77 7.68
C HIS A 54 2.34 10.15 7.72
N THR A 55 1.61 11.10 8.32
CA THR A 55 2.05 12.47 8.53
C THR A 55 1.92 12.86 10.00
N SER A 56 1.99 14.17 10.31
CA SER A 56 1.76 14.64 11.67
C SER A 56 0.37 14.33 12.24
N TYR A 57 -0.55 13.85 11.40
CA TYR A 57 -1.90 13.49 11.84
C TYR A 57 -1.95 12.06 12.40
N SER A 58 -0.98 11.20 12.09
CA SER A 58 -0.75 9.92 12.77
C SER A 58 0.04 10.15 14.05
N LEU A 59 -0.48 9.64 15.17
CA LEU A 59 0.11 9.93 16.48
C LEU A 59 1.54 9.38 16.61
N ASP A 60 1.82 8.20 16.07
CA ASP A 60 3.15 7.61 16.09
C ASP A 60 4.16 8.41 15.26
N ALA A 61 3.81 8.89 14.08
CA ALA A 61 4.64 9.81 13.32
C ALA A 61 4.87 11.13 14.09
N SER A 62 3.82 11.67 14.71
CA SER A 62 3.87 12.92 15.49
C SER A 62 4.78 12.80 16.71
N VAL A 63 4.68 11.70 17.50
CA VAL A 63 5.53 11.52 18.71
C VAL A 63 7.01 11.41 18.38
N PHE A 64 7.36 10.88 17.20
CA PHE A 64 8.74 10.86 16.70
C PHE A 64 9.18 12.16 16.01
N GLY A 65 8.33 13.19 15.99
CA GLY A 65 8.67 14.55 15.58
C GLY A 65 8.36 14.90 14.14
N THR A 66 7.55 14.10 13.44
CA THR A 66 7.03 14.49 12.12
C THR A 66 6.00 15.61 12.29
N LEU A 67 6.24 16.75 11.61
CA LEU A 67 5.38 17.93 11.65
C LEU A 67 4.70 18.22 10.29
N ALA A 68 5.15 17.55 9.24
CA ALA A 68 4.59 17.67 7.91
C ALA A 68 3.15 17.11 7.88
N THR A 69 2.28 17.81 7.16
CA THR A 69 0.85 17.50 7.02
C THR A 69 0.56 16.65 5.78
N PRO A 70 -0.67 16.13 5.57
CA PRO A 70 -1.04 15.48 4.32
C PRO A 70 -0.77 16.37 3.09
N ALA A 71 -1.03 17.67 3.16
CA ALA A 71 -0.72 18.58 2.06
C ALA A 71 0.78 18.66 1.76
N ASP A 72 1.65 18.56 2.77
CA ASP A 72 3.10 18.50 2.59
C ASP A 72 3.51 17.19 1.91
N ALA A 73 2.92 16.06 2.32
CA ALA A 73 3.17 14.76 1.71
C ALA A 73 2.76 14.72 0.23
N TYR A 74 1.61 15.30 -0.11
CA TYR A 74 1.19 15.40 -1.52
C TYR A 74 2.10 16.31 -2.35
N ARG A 75 2.58 17.43 -1.80
CA ARG A 75 3.58 18.28 -2.48
C ARG A 75 4.90 17.54 -2.69
N PHE A 76 5.36 16.82 -1.67
CA PHE A 76 6.55 15.99 -1.78
C PHE A 76 6.41 14.92 -2.87
N ALA A 77 5.28 14.22 -2.94
CA ALA A 77 4.99 13.24 -3.99
C ALA A 77 5.01 13.84 -5.39
N LYS A 78 4.60 15.09 -5.54
CA LYS A 78 4.68 15.86 -6.80
C LYS A 78 6.09 16.35 -7.14
N GLY A 79 7.08 16.10 -6.26
CA GLY A 79 8.48 16.44 -6.47
C GLY A 79 8.96 17.72 -5.78
N ASP A 80 8.17 18.35 -4.92
CA ASP A 80 8.63 19.45 -4.09
C ASP A 80 9.57 18.95 -2.99
N PRO A 81 10.60 19.72 -2.60
CA PRO A 81 11.44 19.36 -1.47
C PRO A 81 10.69 19.47 -0.14
N LEU A 82 10.97 18.55 0.79
CA LEU A 82 10.49 18.58 2.17
C LEU A 82 11.65 18.76 3.15
N THR A 83 11.56 19.75 4.03
CA THR A 83 12.50 19.93 5.13
C THR A 83 11.97 19.24 6.38
N ARG A 84 12.75 18.29 6.90
CA ARG A 84 12.45 17.53 8.11
C ARG A 84 12.77 18.32 9.37
N THR A 85 12.31 17.85 10.53
CA THR A 85 12.55 18.49 11.83
C THR A 85 14.02 18.50 12.26
N ASP A 86 14.84 17.60 11.75
CA ASP A 86 16.29 17.60 11.95
C ASP A 86 17.04 18.62 11.07
N GLY A 87 16.33 19.36 10.23
CA GLY A 87 16.85 20.35 9.29
C GLY A 87 17.34 19.77 7.97
N SER A 88 17.31 18.46 7.79
CA SER A 88 17.61 17.84 6.48
C SER A 88 16.51 18.10 5.48
N THR A 89 16.88 18.23 4.20
CA THR A 89 15.92 18.38 3.11
C THR A 89 16.02 17.18 2.18
N VAL A 90 14.88 16.60 1.89
CA VAL A 90 14.73 15.46 0.98
C VAL A 90 13.82 15.82 -0.18
N GLN A 91 13.99 15.17 -1.32
CA GLN A 91 13.20 15.39 -2.52
C GLN A 91 13.20 14.12 -3.37
N LEU A 92 12.09 13.83 -4.06
CA LEU A 92 12.04 12.76 -5.05
C LEU A 92 12.75 13.16 -6.33
N ASP A 93 13.58 12.30 -6.88
CA ASP A 93 14.17 12.47 -8.21
C ASP A 93 13.10 12.39 -9.31
N ARG A 94 12.07 11.59 -9.09
CA ARG A 94 10.92 11.40 -9.99
C ARG A 94 9.62 11.46 -9.19
N PRO A 95 8.70 12.39 -9.50
CA PRO A 95 7.38 12.44 -8.89
C PRO A 95 6.63 11.10 -8.99
N LEU A 96 5.69 10.87 -8.08
CA LEU A 96 4.72 9.79 -8.19
C LEU A 96 3.55 10.20 -9.08
N ASP A 97 2.82 9.21 -9.62
CA ASP A 97 1.60 9.43 -10.39
C ASP A 97 0.38 9.52 -9.48
N PHE A 98 0.41 8.84 -8.33
CA PHE A 98 -0.69 8.87 -7.35
C PHE A 98 -0.22 8.54 -5.94
N VAL A 99 -1.00 8.98 -4.93
CA VAL A 99 -0.76 8.70 -3.49
C VAL A 99 -2.07 8.60 -2.73
N ALA A 100 -2.11 7.74 -1.71
CA ALA A 100 -3.05 7.81 -0.60
C ALA A 100 -2.30 8.11 0.70
N VAL A 101 -2.69 9.16 1.41
CA VAL A 101 -2.29 9.35 2.80
C VAL A 101 -3.27 8.58 3.68
N THR A 102 -2.74 7.71 4.54
CA THR A 102 -3.52 6.74 5.32
C THR A 102 -3.20 6.86 6.81
N GLU A 103 -3.61 7.97 7.39
CA GLU A 103 -3.40 8.23 8.81
C GLU A 103 -4.09 7.17 9.69
N HIS A 104 -3.49 6.85 10.82
CA HIS A 104 -4.12 5.98 11.83
C HIS A 104 -5.44 6.58 12.33
N ALA A 105 -6.55 5.88 12.10
CA ALA A 105 -7.88 6.35 12.47
C ALA A 105 -8.07 6.49 13.99
N GLU A 106 -7.33 5.70 14.77
CA GLU A 106 -7.44 5.56 16.22
C GLU A 106 -7.13 6.84 17.00
N TRP A 107 -6.36 7.76 16.41
CA TRP A 107 -5.86 8.97 17.12
C TRP A 107 -6.10 10.27 16.34
N LEU A 108 -6.96 10.24 15.31
CA LEU A 108 -7.35 11.45 14.60
C LEU A 108 -7.98 12.50 15.53
N ASP A 109 -8.71 12.05 16.54
CA ASP A 109 -9.27 12.88 17.60
C ASP A 109 -8.17 13.57 18.42
N PHE A 110 -7.26 12.80 18.98
CA PHE A 110 -6.23 13.31 19.90
C PHE A 110 -5.26 14.26 19.20
N THR A 111 -4.79 13.93 18.00
CA THR A 111 -3.95 14.84 17.23
C THR A 111 -4.69 16.11 16.82
N SER A 112 -6.00 16.03 16.53
CA SER A 112 -6.84 17.20 16.25
C SER A 112 -7.00 18.10 17.46
N ILE A 113 -7.31 17.51 18.62
CA ILE A 113 -7.46 18.26 19.88
C ILE A 113 -6.17 19.01 20.21
N CYS A 114 -5.02 18.30 20.16
CA CYS A 114 -3.74 18.87 20.54
C CYS A 114 -3.22 19.96 19.56
N ASP A 115 -3.61 19.92 18.31
CA ASP A 115 -3.29 20.98 17.34
C ASP A 115 -4.24 22.20 17.44
N SER A 116 -5.32 22.09 18.22
CA SER A 116 -6.30 23.17 18.40
C SER A 116 -5.82 24.21 19.43
N PRO A 117 -6.11 25.50 19.22
CA PRO A 117 -5.89 26.55 20.26
C PRO A 117 -6.58 26.25 21.60
N SER A 118 -7.62 25.43 21.62
CA SER A 118 -8.32 25.02 22.84
C SER A 118 -7.60 23.93 23.65
N ALA A 119 -6.48 23.41 23.15
CA ALA A 119 -5.66 22.40 23.84
C ALA A 119 -4.84 22.97 25.00
N GLU A 120 -4.73 24.33 25.13
CA GLU A 120 -3.93 24.97 26.17
C GLU A 120 -4.41 24.55 27.58
N GLY A 121 -3.52 23.94 28.35
CA GLY A 121 -3.79 23.42 29.69
C GLY A 121 -4.32 21.97 29.74
N LEU A 122 -4.48 21.29 28.62
CA LEU A 122 -4.69 19.86 28.59
C LEU A 122 -3.35 19.14 28.78
N ALA A 123 -3.18 18.44 29.89
CA ALA A 123 -1.90 17.86 30.29
C ALA A 123 -1.30 16.92 29.25
N ASP A 124 -2.12 16.10 28.60
CA ASP A 124 -1.68 15.16 27.57
C ASP A 124 -1.20 15.89 26.30
N CYS A 125 -1.89 16.96 25.88
CA CYS A 125 -1.46 17.79 24.76
C CYS A 125 -0.19 18.57 25.07
N ASP A 126 -0.09 19.17 26.28
CA ASP A 126 1.13 19.85 26.73
C ASP A 126 2.32 18.87 26.74
N ASN A 127 2.10 17.63 27.20
CA ASN A 127 3.12 16.57 27.20
C ASN A 127 3.55 16.21 25.78
N LEU A 128 2.60 15.94 24.87
CA LEU A 128 2.87 15.65 23.46
C LEU A 128 3.63 16.80 22.78
N LEU A 129 3.05 18.00 22.79
CA LEU A 129 3.57 19.14 22.03
C LEU A 129 4.95 19.62 22.50
N THR A 130 5.26 19.49 23.81
CA THR A 130 6.55 19.91 24.36
C THR A 130 7.64 18.86 24.21
N LYS A 131 7.28 17.58 24.10
CA LYS A 131 8.24 16.46 24.10
C LYS A 131 8.38 15.74 22.78
N ARG A 132 7.40 15.89 21.84
CA ARG A 132 7.47 15.20 20.54
C ARG A 132 8.79 15.49 19.84
N SER A 133 9.55 14.47 19.66
CA SER A 133 10.87 14.51 19.01
C SER A 133 11.37 13.09 18.82
N PRO A 134 12.27 12.85 17.88
CA PRO A 134 12.86 11.54 17.72
C PRO A 134 13.53 11.02 19.02
N GLN A 135 14.07 11.89 19.90
CA GLN A 135 14.71 11.50 21.18
C GLN A 135 13.71 10.98 22.21
N ASN A 136 12.52 11.53 22.23
CA ASN A 136 11.49 11.18 23.20
C ASN A 136 10.40 10.28 22.60
N GLY A 137 10.42 10.07 21.28
CA GLY A 137 9.38 9.38 20.54
C GLY A 137 9.03 8.02 21.11
N SER A 138 10.03 7.19 21.45
CA SER A 138 9.78 5.87 22.05
C SER A 138 9.05 5.93 23.40
N ALA A 139 9.29 6.95 24.21
CA ALA A 139 8.59 7.11 25.49
C ALA A 139 7.14 7.52 25.29
N LEU A 140 6.89 8.52 24.41
CA LEU A 140 5.53 8.96 24.06
C LEU A 140 4.75 7.87 23.31
N PHE A 141 5.42 7.13 22.44
CA PHE A 141 4.82 5.97 21.74
C PHE A 141 4.34 4.93 22.77
N GLY A 142 5.18 4.60 23.76
CA GLY A 142 4.81 3.72 24.87
C GLY A 142 3.63 4.24 25.67
N GLU A 143 3.59 5.56 25.93
CA GLU A 143 2.56 6.21 26.74
C GLU A 143 1.19 6.29 26.03
N TYR A 144 1.16 6.64 24.75
CA TYR A 144 -0.09 6.92 24.04
C TYR A 144 -0.50 5.84 23.04
N VAL A 145 0.45 5.28 22.28
CA VAL A 145 0.12 4.30 21.23
C VAL A 145 0.02 2.88 21.82
N VAL A 146 1.05 2.43 22.52
CA VAL A 146 1.08 1.07 23.08
C VAL A 146 -0.07 0.85 24.05
N THR A 147 -0.37 1.80 24.93
CA THR A 147 -1.42 1.66 25.95
C THR A 147 -2.83 1.56 25.36
N THR A 148 -3.05 2.11 24.15
CA THR A 148 -4.37 2.13 23.52
C THR A 148 -4.66 0.89 22.69
N ILE A 149 -3.73 0.41 21.87
CA ILE A 149 -4.03 -0.64 20.87
C ILE A 149 -3.39 -2.00 21.13
N THR A 150 -2.39 -2.13 22.03
CA THR A 150 -1.67 -3.40 22.17
C THR A 150 -2.18 -4.31 23.28
N GLY A 151 -3.20 -3.90 24.02
CA GLY A 151 -3.91 -4.75 24.98
C GLY A 151 -4.66 -5.91 24.30
N ALA A 152 -5.25 -6.79 25.10
CA ALA A 152 -6.18 -7.83 24.56
C ALA A 152 -7.41 -7.20 23.92
N GLU A 153 -7.86 -6.07 24.48
CA GLU A 153 -8.91 -5.19 23.96
C GLU A 153 -8.33 -3.77 23.84
N PRO A 154 -8.65 -3.02 22.79
CA PRO A 154 -8.21 -1.63 22.66
C PRO A 154 -8.89 -0.75 23.71
N GLN A 155 -8.22 0.34 24.08
CA GLN A 155 -8.74 1.30 25.05
C GLN A 155 -8.56 2.72 24.50
N PRO A 156 -9.59 3.59 24.60
CA PRO A 156 -9.42 4.99 24.27
C PRO A 156 -8.44 5.67 25.24
N LEU A 157 -7.85 6.76 24.80
CA LEU A 157 -7.06 7.63 25.69
C LEU A 157 -7.93 8.19 26.84
N SER A 158 -7.31 8.44 28.00
CA SER A 158 -8.02 8.93 29.19
C SER A 158 -8.84 10.19 28.91
N LEU A 159 -8.33 11.11 28.11
CA LEU A 159 -9.05 12.31 27.66
C LEU A 159 -10.38 11.96 26.98
N CYS A 160 -10.40 10.91 26.14
CA CYS A 160 -11.60 10.49 25.42
C CYS A 160 -12.55 9.60 26.27
N VAL A 161 -12.04 9.04 27.37
CA VAL A 161 -12.89 8.41 28.40
C VAL A 161 -13.63 9.50 29.19
N ASP A 162 -12.95 10.61 29.51
CA ASP A 162 -13.50 11.70 30.32
C ASP A 162 -14.46 12.59 29.49
N ASP A 163 -14.16 12.83 28.20
CA ASP A 163 -14.99 13.63 27.30
C ASP A 163 -15.12 12.98 25.91
N PRO A 164 -15.99 11.98 25.75
CA PRO A 164 -16.18 11.30 24.46
C PRO A 164 -16.72 12.21 23.35
N GLU A 165 -17.55 13.22 23.68
CA GLU A 165 -18.13 14.13 22.69
C GLU A 165 -17.05 15.04 22.08
N LEU A 166 -16.07 15.47 22.88
CA LEU A 166 -14.91 16.21 22.40
C LEU A 166 -14.11 15.39 21.39
N CYS A 167 -13.83 14.12 21.71
CA CYS A 167 -13.06 13.25 20.84
C CYS A 167 -13.80 12.94 19.54
N GLU A 168 -15.09 12.61 19.58
CA GLU A 168 -15.89 12.36 18.38
C GLU A 168 -15.92 13.57 17.44
N ALA A 169 -16.15 14.77 17.98
CA ALA A 169 -16.16 15.99 17.18
C ALA A 169 -14.80 16.28 16.52
N ASN A 170 -13.71 16.00 17.22
CA ASN A 170 -12.36 16.22 16.71
C ASN A 170 -11.93 15.14 15.71
N ALA A 171 -12.30 13.88 15.89
CA ALA A 171 -12.09 12.83 14.91
C ALA A 171 -12.77 13.17 13.57
N LEU A 172 -14.05 13.60 13.63
CA LEU A 172 -14.79 14.07 12.45
C LEU A 172 -14.07 15.25 11.77
N SER A 173 -13.69 16.26 12.53
CA SER A 173 -13.01 17.44 12.00
C SER A 173 -11.68 17.10 11.33
N ARG A 174 -10.90 16.20 11.95
CA ARG A 174 -9.61 15.76 11.40
C ARG A 174 -9.80 14.94 10.12
N TRP A 175 -10.76 14.03 10.10
CA TRP A 175 -11.08 13.26 8.90
C TRP A 175 -11.54 14.17 7.74
N GLN A 176 -12.35 15.18 8.01
CA GLN A 176 -12.72 16.19 7.02
C GLN A 176 -11.49 16.95 6.50
N SER A 177 -10.57 17.33 7.39
CA SER A 177 -9.33 18.00 6.99
C SER A 177 -8.45 17.12 6.10
N VAL A 178 -8.37 15.81 6.36
CA VAL A 178 -7.67 14.86 5.47
C VAL A 178 -8.34 14.83 4.10
N GLN A 179 -9.67 14.74 4.02
CA GLN A 179 -10.41 14.76 2.77
C GLN A 179 -10.18 16.06 1.98
N GLU A 180 -10.28 17.21 2.62
CA GLU A 180 -10.06 18.52 1.99
C GLU A 180 -8.65 18.63 1.39
N GLN A 181 -7.61 18.15 2.10
CA GLN A 181 -6.23 18.17 1.62
C GLN A 181 -6.02 17.19 0.47
N THR A 182 -6.68 16.03 0.52
CA THR A 182 -6.69 15.03 -0.56
C THR A 182 -7.31 15.60 -1.84
N GLU A 183 -8.48 16.25 -1.72
CA GLU A 183 -9.13 16.91 -2.86
C GLU A 183 -8.32 18.08 -3.42
N ALA A 184 -7.75 18.92 -2.55
CA ALA A 184 -6.93 20.04 -2.97
C ALA A 184 -5.66 19.63 -3.74
N ALA A 185 -5.18 18.42 -3.52
CA ALA A 185 -4.01 17.89 -4.21
C ALA A 185 -4.35 17.12 -5.49
N TYR A 186 -5.62 16.73 -5.69
CA TYR A 186 -6.06 15.96 -6.85
C TYR A 186 -5.99 16.80 -8.14
N ASP A 187 -5.26 16.28 -9.12
CA ASP A 187 -5.10 16.87 -10.45
C ASP A 187 -5.22 15.73 -11.49
N PRO A 188 -6.45 15.37 -11.88
CA PRO A 188 -6.69 14.22 -12.74
C PRO A 188 -5.92 14.31 -14.04
N CYS A 189 -5.44 13.18 -14.52
CA CYS A 189 -4.52 13.00 -15.65
C CYS A 189 -3.05 13.39 -15.39
N THR A 190 -2.76 14.05 -14.28
CA THR A 190 -1.40 14.46 -13.89
C THR A 190 -0.97 13.78 -12.60
N PHE A 191 -1.77 13.93 -11.54
CA PHE A 191 -1.50 13.36 -10.23
C PHE A 191 -2.80 13.02 -9.51
N SER A 192 -2.99 11.75 -9.22
CA SER A 192 -4.20 11.29 -8.51
C SER A 192 -3.96 11.12 -7.02
N THR A 193 -4.97 11.48 -6.24
CA THR A 193 -5.02 11.22 -4.81
C THR A 193 -6.19 10.30 -4.49
N LEU A 194 -5.99 9.35 -3.61
CA LEU A 194 -7.06 8.50 -3.10
C LEU A 194 -7.33 8.85 -1.64
N HIS A 195 -8.60 8.87 -1.26
CA HIS A 195 -8.98 8.95 0.15
C HIS A 195 -8.66 7.64 0.85
N GLY A 196 -8.15 7.72 2.07
CA GLY A 196 -7.86 6.54 2.86
C GLY A 196 -7.53 6.86 4.30
N TYR A 197 -7.54 5.82 5.12
CA TYR A 197 -7.06 5.82 6.50
C TYR A 197 -6.59 4.42 6.87
N GLU A 198 -5.85 4.29 7.96
CA GLU A 198 -5.45 2.99 8.48
C GLU A 198 -6.28 2.59 9.70
N TRP A 199 -6.75 1.35 9.72
CA TRP A 199 -7.35 0.65 10.83
C TRP A 199 -6.32 -0.30 11.45
N SER A 200 -5.93 -0.08 12.73
CA SER A 200 -4.65 -0.56 13.30
C SER A 200 -4.82 -1.64 14.36
N HIS A 201 -5.47 -2.76 14.02
CA HIS A 201 -5.71 -3.90 14.90
C HIS A 201 -4.40 -4.56 15.40
N THR A 202 -4.05 -4.35 16.69
CA THR A 202 -2.77 -4.79 17.27
C THR A 202 -2.92 -5.53 18.62
N PRO A 203 -3.83 -6.49 18.79
CA PRO A 203 -4.02 -7.17 20.07
C PRO A 203 -2.75 -7.96 20.46
N ASN A 204 -2.29 -7.77 21.70
CA ASN A 204 -1.10 -8.45 22.23
C ASN A 204 0.14 -8.32 21.33
N PHE A 205 0.37 -7.12 20.77
CA PHE A 205 1.49 -6.80 19.86
C PHE A 205 1.50 -7.62 18.55
N ARG A 206 0.35 -8.13 18.11
CA ARG A 206 0.21 -8.85 16.83
C ARG A 206 -0.50 -7.96 15.83
N HIS A 207 0.19 -7.63 14.75
CA HIS A 207 -0.34 -6.70 13.75
C HIS A 207 -1.32 -7.37 12.79
N ALA A 208 -2.48 -6.76 12.63
CA ALA A 208 -3.47 -7.15 11.64
C ALA A 208 -4.14 -5.91 11.03
N HIS A 209 -3.32 -4.92 10.70
CA HIS A 209 -3.69 -3.61 10.18
C HIS A 209 -4.26 -3.69 8.75
N ARG A 210 -5.08 -2.70 8.37
CA ARG A 210 -5.62 -2.52 7.01
C ARG A 210 -5.67 -1.06 6.64
N ASN A 211 -5.14 -0.72 5.47
CA ASN A 211 -5.45 0.55 4.84
C ASN A 211 -6.81 0.47 4.17
N VAL A 212 -7.72 1.35 4.54
CA VAL A 212 -9.01 1.53 3.88
C VAL A 212 -8.84 2.58 2.80
N ILE A 213 -9.07 2.20 1.54
CA ILE A 213 -8.90 3.07 0.36
C ILE A 213 -10.23 3.18 -0.35
N PHE A 214 -10.65 4.41 -0.67
CA PHE A 214 -11.93 4.70 -1.32
C PHE A 214 -11.76 4.97 -2.81
N ARG A 215 -12.81 4.61 -3.58
CA ARG A 215 -12.84 4.74 -5.05
C ARG A 215 -13.04 6.18 -5.53
N SER A 216 -13.75 6.99 -4.77
CA SER A 216 -14.16 8.34 -5.15
C SER A 216 -14.06 9.30 -3.97
N ASP A 217 -14.58 10.50 -4.11
CA ASP A 217 -14.80 11.49 -3.03
C ASP A 217 -15.98 11.13 -2.13
N SER A 218 -16.79 10.14 -2.51
CA SER A 218 -17.83 9.58 -1.65
C SER A 218 -17.21 8.58 -0.68
N VAL A 219 -17.03 8.99 0.56
CA VAL A 219 -16.37 8.24 1.64
C VAL A 219 -17.29 8.10 2.86
N THR A 220 -16.88 7.30 3.84
CA THR A 220 -17.57 7.24 5.13
C THR A 220 -17.53 8.59 5.85
N LYS A 221 -18.60 8.92 6.58
CA LYS A 221 -18.69 10.16 7.36
C LYS A 221 -17.54 10.27 8.38
N GLU A 222 -17.14 9.14 8.94
CA GLU A 222 -16.08 8.99 9.94
C GLU A 222 -15.03 8.00 9.44
N ALA A 223 -13.78 8.17 9.83
CA ALA A 223 -12.80 7.10 9.73
C ALA A 223 -13.17 6.01 10.76
N ILE A 224 -13.26 4.77 10.30
CA ILE A 224 -13.64 3.64 11.15
C ILE A 224 -12.37 3.15 11.86
N ASP A 225 -12.29 3.31 13.17
CA ASP A 225 -11.11 3.01 13.98
C ASP A 225 -11.21 1.66 14.71
N TYR A 226 -10.04 1.11 15.08
CA TYR A 226 -9.96 -0.15 15.81
C TYR A 226 -10.51 -0.07 17.24
N ILE A 227 -10.50 1.10 17.89
CA ILE A 227 -10.97 1.26 19.28
C ILE A 227 -12.47 1.00 19.36
N ARG A 228 -13.25 1.56 18.42
CA ARG A 228 -14.71 1.40 18.36
C ARG A 228 -15.14 0.10 17.63
N PHE A 229 -14.34 -0.33 16.66
CA PHE A 229 -14.62 -1.50 15.81
C PHE A 229 -13.46 -2.50 15.89
N PRO A 230 -13.40 -3.32 16.99
CA PRO A 230 -12.18 -4.04 17.38
C PRO A 230 -11.94 -5.36 16.62
N THR A 231 -12.72 -5.67 15.60
CA THR A 231 -12.53 -6.85 14.75
C THR A 231 -12.62 -6.48 13.27
N VAL A 232 -12.01 -7.27 12.41
CA VAL A 232 -12.08 -7.01 10.96
C VAL A 232 -13.51 -7.15 10.43
N GLU A 233 -14.31 -8.05 11.01
CA GLU A 233 -15.72 -8.18 10.70
C GLU A 233 -16.52 -6.94 11.10
N ALA A 234 -16.19 -6.32 12.24
CA ALA A 234 -16.82 -5.07 12.67
C ALA A 234 -16.47 -3.90 11.73
N LEU A 235 -15.22 -3.82 11.27
CA LEU A 235 -14.81 -2.87 10.23
C LEU A 235 -15.63 -3.05 8.94
N TRP A 236 -15.76 -4.28 8.45
CA TRP A 236 -16.52 -4.55 7.22
C TRP A 236 -18.03 -4.35 7.39
N ASP A 237 -18.59 -4.70 8.56
CA ASP A 237 -20.00 -4.48 8.87
C ASP A 237 -20.33 -2.98 8.87
N GLU A 238 -19.43 -2.14 9.39
CA GLU A 238 -19.60 -0.70 9.37
C GLU A 238 -19.41 -0.11 7.96
N LEU A 239 -18.46 -0.64 7.18
CA LEU A 239 -18.35 -0.27 5.76
C LEU A 239 -19.60 -0.67 4.96
N ASP A 240 -20.16 -1.86 5.18
CA ASP A 240 -21.42 -2.29 4.55
C ASP A 240 -22.60 -1.36 4.93
N ALA A 241 -22.58 -0.80 6.14
CA ALA A 241 -23.63 0.08 6.64
C ALA A 241 -23.51 1.51 6.11
N THR A 242 -22.29 2.04 5.99
CA THR A 242 -22.01 3.48 5.78
C THR A 242 -21.40 3.81 4.42
N CYS A 243 -20.82 2.82 3.72
CA CYS A 243 -20.22 2.98 2.39
C CYS A 243 -20.98 2.14 1.37
N ARG A 244 -22.02 2.70 0.77
CA ARG A 244 -22.91 1.97 -0.14
C ARG A 244 -22.64 2.32 -1.60
N ARG A 245 -22.64 1.32 -2.47
CA ARG A 245 -22.53 1.51 -3.93
C ARG A 245 -23.59 2.41 -4.51
N ASP A 246 -24.81 2.37 -3.97
CA ASP A 246 -25.91 3.24 -4.40
C ASP A 246 -25.59 4.73 -4.15
N ASP A 247 -24.76 5.02 -3.13
CA ASP A 247 -24.24 6.34 -2.80
C ASP A 247 -22.89 6.62 -3.47
N GLN A 248 -22.46 5.78 -4.43
CA GLN A 248 -21.17 5.83 -5.12
C GLN A 248 -19.95 5.61 -4.21
N CYS A 249 -20.15 5.13 -2.99
CA CYS A 249 -19.07 4.77 -2.08
C CYS A 249 -18.65 3.31 -2.31
N GLU A 250 -17.39 3.12 -2.65
CA GLU A 250 -16.73 1.81 -2.71
C GLU A 250 -15.38 1.90 -2.00
N ALA A 251 -15.03 0.84 -1.26
CA ALA A 251 -13.77 0.79 -0.53
C ALA A 251 -13.08 -0.57 -0.73
N LEU A 252 -11.75 -0.55 -0.59
CA LEU A 252 -10.91 -1.73 -0.38
C LEU A 252 -10.29 -1.64 1.00
N THR A 253 -10.05 -2.80 1.63
CA THR A 253 -9.23 -2.90 2.83
C THR A 253 -7.98 -3.70 2.50
N ILE A 254 -6.79 -3.10 2.67
CA ILE A 254 -5.52 -3.68 2.25
C ILE A 254 -4.72 -4.10 3.47
N PRO A 255 -4.68 -5.40 3.82
CA PRO A 255 -3.86 -5.89 4.92
C PRO A 255 -2.38 -5.69 4.64
N HIS A 256 -1.66 -5.27 5.68
CA HIS A 256 -0.22 -5.07 5.67
C HIS A 256 0.40 -5.53 6.99
N ASN A 257 1.74 -5.46 7.11
CA ASN A 257 2.47 -5.94 8.29
C ASN A 257 2.15 -7.41 8.66
N THR A 258 1.81 -8.24 7.68
CA THR A 258 1.39 -9.62 7.94
C THR A 258 2.54 -10.49 8.43
N ASN A 259 3.80 -10.11 8.15
CA ASN A 259 5.02 -10.66 8.76
C ASN A 259 5.06 -10.46 10.29
N MET A 260 4.36 -9.47 10.83
CA MET A 260 4.22 -9.19 12.27
C MET A 260 2.92 -9.74 12.87
N GLY A 261 2.06 -10.33 12.06
CA GLY A 261 0.72 -10.79 12.45
C GLY A 261 0.71 -12.04 13.32
N ASN A 262 1.74 -12.86 13.28
CA ASN A 262 1.88 -14.10 14.06
C ASN A 262 0.58 -14.96 14.06
N GLY A 263 -0.02 -15.14 12.90
CA GLY A 263 -1.21 -16.00 12.67
C GLY A 263 -2.56 -15.30 12.71
N ILE A 264 -2.69 -14.09 13.30
CA ILE A 264 -4.03 -13.48 13.49
C ILE A 264 -4.56 -12.70 12.28
N SER A 265 -3.72 -12.23 11.39
CA SER A 265 -4.14 -11.36 10.28
C SER A 265 -5.21 -12.01 9.38
N PHE A 266 -5.23 -13.34 9.31
CA PHE A 266 -6.11 -14.12 8.45
C PHE A 266 -6.60 -15.41 9.12
N GLU A 267 -7.18 -15.30 10.32
CA GLU A 267 -7.77 -16.46 10.98
C GLU A 267 -9.10 -16.83 10.30
N LEU A 268 -9.13 -18.00 9.64
CA LEU A 268 -10.29 -18.50 8.90
C LEU A 268 -11.05 -19.62 9.63
N THR A 269 -10.49 -20.14 10.71
CA THR A 269 -11.03 -21.35 11.38
C THR A 269 -12.44 -21.17 11.94
N GLN A 270 -12.86 -19.94 12.19
CA GLN A 270 -14.18 -19.59 12.69
C GLN A 270 -14.93 -18.63 11.76
N ALA A 271 -14.41 -18.39 10.53
CA ALA A 271 -15.04 -17.46 9.60
C ALA A 271 -16.44 -17.93 9.19
N SER A 272 -17.41 -17.05 9.30
CA SER A 272 -18.77 -17.27 8.78
C SER A 272 -18.80 -17.13 7.25
N PRO A 273 -19.82 -17.69 6.56
CA PRO A 273 -20.00 -17.43 5.13
C PRO A 273 -20.05 -15.93 4.79
N LYS A 274 -20.67 -15.10 5.65
CA LYS A 274 -20.69 -13.64 5.52
C LYS A 274 -19.29 -13.06 5.58
N SER A 275 -18.49 -13.43 6.58
CA SER A 275 -17.11 -12.94 6.75
C SER A 275 -16.21 -13.35 5.58
N LEU A 276 -16.37 -14.56 5.02
CA LEU A 276 -15.63 -14.98 3.82
C LEU A 276 -16.03 -14.16 2.60
N GLN A 277 -17.31 -13.85 2.42
CA GLN A 277 -17.80 -13.00 1.33
C GLN A 277 -17.28 -11.56 1.47
N GLN A 278 -17.34 -10.98 2.68
CA GLN A 278 -16.79 -9.64 2.95
C GLN A 278 -15.29 -9.60 2.66
N ARG A 279 -14.53 -10.61 3.10
CA ARG A 279 -13.10 -10.72 2.79
C ARG A 279 -12.85 -10.76 1.27
N ALA A 280 -13.62 -11.54 0.53
CA ALA A 280 -13.51 -11.62 -0.92
C ALA A 280 -13.83 -10.28 -1.62
N GLN A 281 -14.73 -9.48 -1.03
CA GLN A 281 -15.11 -8.16 -1.52
C GLN A 281 -14.05 -7.11 -1.20
N TYR A 282 -13.64 -7.01 0.06
CA TYR A 282 -12.82 -5.91 0.58
C TYR A 282 -11.32 -6.17 0.46
N GLU A 283 -10.83 -7.41 0.71
CA GLU A 283 -9.41 -7.75 0.70
C GLU A 283 -8.98 -8.30 -0.68
N ARG A 284 -8.95 -7.41 -1.68
CA ARG A 284 -8.50 -7.73 -3.05
C ARG A 284 -6.98 -7.72 -3.18
N LEU A 285 -6.28 -7.04 -2.29
CA LEU A 285 -4.86 -6.79 -2.31
C LEU A 285 -4.24 -7.12 -0.96
N ILE A 286 -2.93 -7.34 -0.97
CA ILE A 286 -2.07 -7.43 0.21
C ILE A 286 -0.79 -6.64 -0.06
N GLU A 287 -0.38 -5.82 0.90
CA GLU A 287 0.91 -5.14 0.88
C GLU A 287 1.99 -6.10 1.36
N ILE A 288 2.94 -6.40 0.48
CA ILE A 288 3.97 -7.42 0.72
C ILE A 288 5.34 -6.86 1.05
N THR A 289 5.54 -5.55 0.91
CA THR A 289 6.80 -4.88 1.27
C THR A 289 6.54 -3.42 1.63
N GLN A 290 7.22 -2.96 2.68
CA GLN A 290 7.17 -1.60 3.21
C GLN A 290 8.34 -1.36 4.19
N GLU A 291 8.41 -0.23 4.93
CA GLU A 291 9.55 0.07 5.82
C GLU A 291 9.79 -0.99 6.92
N LYS A 292 8.76 -1.76 7.30
CA LYS A 292 8.87 -2.90 8.23
C LYS A 292 9.19 -4.23 7.50
N GLY A 293 9.84 -4.12 6.33
CA GLY A 293 10.35 -5.24 5.54
C GLY A 293 9.30 -5.97 4.71
N THR A 294 9.65 -7.19 4.29
CA THR A 294 8.81 -7.98 3.37
C THR A 294 7.90 -8.97 4.09
N SER A 295 6.71 -9.15 3.52
CA SER A 295 5.72 -10.16 3.89
C SER A 295 5.46 -11.17 2.75
N GLU A 296 6.30 -11.24 1.71
CA GLU A 296 6.08 -12.17 0.58
C GLU A 296 6.15 -13.62 1.01
N CYS A 297 7.29 -14.07 1.57
CA CYS A 297 7.47 -15.45 2.00
C CYS A 297 8.35 -15.56 3.25
N LEU A 298 8.13 -16.60 4.04
CA LEU A 298 9.05 -17.08 5.08
C LEU A 298 9.51 -18.49 4.71
N PRO A 299 10.82 -18.82 4.79
CA PRO A 299 11.33 -20.12 4.38
C PRO A 299 10.61 -21.29 5.05
N SER A 300 10.41 -22.38 4.31
CA SER A 300 9.94 -23.64 4.89
C SER A 300 11.12 -24.39 5.51
N ARG A 301 10.99 -24.81 6.77
CA ARG A 301 11.99 -25.67 7.41
C ARG A 301 11.87 -27.14 7.01
N ALA A 302 10.65 -27.56 6.61
CA ALA A 302 10.36 -28.93 6.23
C ALA A 302 10.77 -29.26 4.78
N GLU A 303 10.84 -28.27 3.93
CA GLU A 303 11.19 -28.40 2.52
C GLU A 303 12.49 -27.61 2.31
N ASN A 304 13.57 -28.30 1.92
CA ASN A 304 14.83 -27.67 1.52
C ASN A 304 14.65 -26.93 0.19
N LEU A 305 13.72 -25.99 0.16
CA LEU A 305 13.59 -25.07 -0.95
C LEU A 305 14.77 -24.09 -0.83
N SER A 306 15.68 -24.16 -1.80
CA SER A 306 16.71 -23.14 -2.00
C SER A 306 16.01 -21.85 -2.37
N GLU A 307 15.58 -21.09 -1.37
CA GLU A 307 14.70 -19.98 -1.61
C GLU A 307 15.14 -18.70 -0.93
N ASP A 308 15.00 -17.62 -1.68
CA ASP A 308 15.40 -16.28 -1.32
C ASP A 308 14.25 -15.57 -0.56
N CYS A 309 13.76 -16.22 0.52
CA CYS A 309 12.76 -15.65 1.43
C CYS A 309 13.38 -14.85 2.59
N GLU A 310 14.69 -14.67 2.60
CA GLU A 310 15.37 -13.91 3.65
C GLU A 310 15.52 -12.41 3.34
N PHE A 311 14.93 -11.97 2.24
CA PHE A 311 14.98 -10.57 1.82
C PHE A 311 14.22 -9.68 2.79
N GLU A 312 14.91 -8.70 3.38
CA GLU A 312 14.33 -7.66 4.23
C GLU A 312 13.35 -8.19 5.31
N LEU A 313 13.70 -9.32 5.98
CA LEU A 313 12.86 -9.90 7.04
C LEU A 313 12.94 -9.09 8.33
N PHE A 314 11.94 -8.30 8.63
CA PHE A 314 11.87 -7.44 9.81
C PHE A 314 11.93 -8.22 11.14
N LEU A 315 11.12 -9.25 11.31
CA LEU A 315 10.99 -9.99 12.58
C LEU A 315 12.23 -10.77 12.99
N THR A 316 12.97 -11.32 12.04
CA THR A 316 14.19 -12.08 12.33
C THR A 316 15.32 -11.18 12.83
N ARG A 317 15.23 -9.87 12.57
CA ARG A 317 16.28 -8.89 12.88
C ARG A 317 16.01 -8.06 14.13
N GLN A 318 14.76 -7.72 14.45
CA GLN A 318 14.43 -6.80 15.55
C GLN A 318 13.85 -7.43 16.80
N SER A 319 12.85 -8.27 16.69
CA SER A 319 12.03 -8.67 17.84
C SER A 319 12.27 -10.08 18.31
N ARG A 320 13.09 -10.86 17.61
CA ARG A 320 13.34 -12.27 17.94
C ARG A 320 14.79 -12.64 17.67
N PRO A 321 15.31 -13.68 18.35
CA PRO A 321 16.65 -14.15 18.10
C PRO A 321 16.88 -14.36 16.61
N THR A 322 18.02 -13.90 16.10
CA THR A 322 18.49 -14.16 14.73
C THR A 322 18.71 -15.65 14.45
N ASP A 323 18.55 -16.47 15.47
CA ASP A 323 18.67 -17.91 15.41
C ASP A 323 17.28 -18.52 15.06
N PRO A 324 17.09 -19.05 13.84
CA PRO A 324 15.87 -19.75 13.48
C PRO A 324 15.52 -20.89 14.44
N ASP A 325 16.53 -21.54 15.04
CA ASP A 325 16.34 -22.66 15.96
C ASP A 325 15.76 -22.23 17.32
N ALA A 326 15.67 -20.92 17.60
CA ALA A 326 14.98 -20.38 18.77
C ALA A 326 13.46 -20.57 18.74
N PHE A 327 12.89 -20.94 17.57
CA PHE A 327 11.44 -21.17 17.40
C PHE A 327 11.14 -22.65 17.28
N THR A 328 10.05 -23.08 17.92
CA THR A 328 9.46 -24.39 17.63
C THR A 328 8.93 -24.43 16.19
N GLU A 329 8.81 -25.62 15.61
CA GLU A 329 8.23 -25.79 14.28
C GLU A 329 6.79 -25.21 14.21
N GLN A 330 6.00 -25.39 15.27
CA GLN A 330 4.65 -24.86 15.35
C GLN A 330 4.63 -23.33 15.28
N GLU A 331 5.47 -22.64 16.03
CA GLU A 331 5.59 -21.17 16.00
C GLU A 331 6.04 -20.68 14.63
N TRP A 332 6.98 -21.38 14.00
CA TRP A 332 7.46 -21.05 12.67
C TRP A 332 6.36 -21.18 11.62
N GLN A 333 5.59 -22.26 11.64
CA GLN A 333 4.46 -22.47 10.73
C GLN A 333 3.34 -21.45 10.97
N GLN A 334 3.10 -21.08 12.22
CA GLN A 334 2.14 -20.03 12.55
C GLN A 334 2.56 -18.69 11.97
N MET A 335 3.81 -18.28 12.12
CA MET A 335 4.34 -17.07 11.49
C MET A 335 4.24 -17.15 9.96
N ARG A 336 4.72 -18.25 9.36
CA ARG A 336 4.68 -18.48 7.92
C ARG A 336 3.26 -18.39 7.35
N SER A 337 2.27 -18.78 8.13
CA SER A 337 0.86 -18.82 7.71
C SER A 337 0.25 -17.46 7.38
N THR A 338 0.88 -16.36 7.75
CA THR A 338 0.43 -14.98 7.49
C THR A 338 1.22 -14.29 6.38
N TYR A 339 2.27 -14.93 5.85
CA TYR A 339 2.97 -14.42 4.69
C TYR A 339 2.15 -14.61 3.41
N ALA A 340 2.25 -13.65 2.50
CA ALA A 340 1.41 -13.55 1.30
C ALA A 340 1.36 -14.82 0.47
N ARG A 341 2.51 -15.48 0.24
CA ARG A 341 2.60 -16.74 -0.51
C ARG A 341 1.76 -17.85 0.12
N SER A 342 1.85 -18.01 1.43
CA SER A 342 1.04 -18.99 2.18
C SER A 342 -0.44 -18.66 2.11
N LEU A 343 -0.78 -17.37 2.12
CA LEU A 343 -2.18 -16.90 2.10
C LEU A 343 -2.82 -17.14 0.72
N VAL A 344 -2.19 -16.70 -0.36
CA VAL A 344 -2.73 -16.94 -1.72
C VAL A 344 -2.78 -18.44 -2.04
N GLY A 345 -1.84 -19.23 -1.51
CA GLY A 345 -1.89 -20.68 -1.58
C GLY A 345 -3.11 -21.29 -0.88
N LYS A 346 -3.50 -20.77 0.29
CA LYS A 346 -4.78 -21.16 0.95
C LYS A 346 -5.98 -20.75 0.11
N GLY A 347 -5.90 -19.64 -0.63
CA GLY A 347 -6.96 -19.17 -1.54
C GLY A 347 -7.31 -20.16 -2.65
N LEU A 348 -6.41 -21.10 -2.99
CA LEU A 348 -6.67 -22.16 -3.97
C LEU A 348 -7.68 -23.22 -3.49
N ALA A 349 -7.93 -23.32 -2.19
CA ALA A 349 -8.88 -24.25 -1.62
C ALA A 349 -10.36 -23.85 -1.80
N PHE A 350 -10.63 -22.58 -2.18
CA PHE A 350 -11.98 -22.05 -2.28
C PHE A 350 -12.55 -22.14 -3.68
N ALA A 351 -13.85 -22.35 -3.79
CA ALA A 351 -14.58 -22.33 -5.04
C ALA A 351 -14.46 -20.98 -5.77
N PRO A 352 -14.73 -20.91 -7.10
CA PRO A 352 -14.55 -19.69 -7.88
C PRO A 352 -15.33 -18.48 -7.35
N ASP A 353 -16.53 -18.71 -6.83
CA ASP A 353 -17.49 -17.72 -6.32
C ASP A 353 -17.24 -17.29 -4.87
N GLU A 354 -16.47 -18.05 -4.10
CA GLU A 354 -16.17 -17.74 -2.69
C GLU A 354 -14.89 -16.92 -2.49
N ALA A 355 -14.03 -16.89 -3.42
CA ALA A 355 -12.76 -16.18 -3.64
C ALA A 355 -12.01 -15.46 -2.49
N PRO A 356 -12.13 -15.77 -1.18
CA PRO A 356 -11.28 -15.15 -0.17
C PRO A 356 -9.81 -15.51 -0.43
N LEU A 357 -8.89 -14.62 -0.02
CA LEU A 357 -7.43 -14.78 -0.16
C LEU A 357 -6.90 -14.84 -1.62
N ARG A 358 -7.71 -14.52 -2.62
CA ARG A 358 -7.21 -14.29 -3.99
C ARG A 358 -6.80 -12.84 -4.14
N MET A 359 -5.64 -12.51 -3.57
CA MET A 359 -5.14 -11.16 -3.46
C MET A 359 -4.04 -10.88 -4.50
N GLY A 360 -4.05 -9.65 -5.03
CA GLY A 360 -2.91 -9.09 -5.75
C GLY A 360 -1.88 -8.51 -4.78
N PHE A 361 -0.68 -8.25 -5.28
CA PHE A 361 0.45 -7.79 -4.49
C PHE A 361 0.74 -6.31 -4.73
N ILE A 362 0.91 -5.54 -3.66
CA ILE A 362 1.38 -4.16 -3.71
C ILE A 362 2.58 -3.97 -2.77
N GLY A 363 3.38 -2.94 -3.05
CA GLY A 363 4.36 -2.38 -2.15
C GLY A 363 4.00 -0.93 -1.83
N SER A 364 4.41 -0.45 -0.67
CA SER A 364 4.24 0.92 -0.22
C SER A 364 5.41 1.32 0.68
N THR A 365 5.47 2.58 1.11
CA THR A 365 6.53 2.98 2.04
C THR A 365 6.19 2.70 3.50
N ASP A 366 4.96 2.90 3.92
CA ASP A 366 4.57 3.02 5.34
C ASP A 366 5.40 4.10 6.04
N THR A 367 5.74 5.17 5.28
CA THR A 367 6.60 6.24 5.80
C THR A 367 5.92 7.00 6.92
N HIS A 368 6.64 7.18 8.03
CA HIS A 368 6.21 8.02 9.15
C HIS A 368 6.88 9.41 9.14
N ALA A 369 7.40 9.82 7.97
CA ALA A 369 8.08 11.10 7.75
C ALA A 369 7.38 12.00 6.72
N ALA A 370 6.15 11.68 6.31
CA ALA A 370 5.41 12.37 5.24
C ALA A 370 6.16 12.41 3.89
N THR A 371 6.91 11.34 3.57
CA THR A 371 7.75 11.25 2.39
C THR A 371 7.34 10.08 1.48
N PRO A 372 6.11 10.10 0.89
CA PRO A 372 5.65 9.04 0.01
C PRO A 372 6.63 8.77 -1.14
N GLY A 373 6.90 7.50 -1.40
CA GLY A 373 7.78 7.08 -2.49
C GLY A 373 9.26 7.35 -2.28
N TYR A 374 9.73 7.76 -1.10
CA TYR A 374 11.14 7.97 -0.80
C TYR A 374 11.82 6.64 -0.43
N VAL A 375 12.12 5.86 -1.45
CA VAL A 375 12.58 4.46 -1.37
C VAL A 375 14.00 4.24 -1.93
N ASP A 376 14.73 5.31 -2.27
CA ASP A 376 16.07 5.18 -2.85
C ASP A 376 17.11 4.81 -1.78
N GLU A 377 17.69 3.63 -1.91
CA GLU A 377 18.74 3.09 -1.04
C GLU A 377 19.97 4.00 -0.90
N ALA A 378 20.26 4.82 -1.92
CA ALA A 378 21.42 5.71 -1.88
C ALA A 378 21.19 6.94 -0.99
N SER A 379 19.95 7.33 -0.76
CA SER A 379 19.58 8.57 -0.07
C SER A 379 18.71 8.35 1.18
N TRP A 380 18.05 7.19 1.32
CA TRP A 380 17.17 6.91 2.45
C TRP A 380 17.92 6.92 3.79
N SER A 381 17.39 7.63 4.77
CA SER A 381 18.08 7.89 6.03
C SER A 381 17.63 7.03 7.21
N GLY A 382 16.80 6.01 6.96
CA GLY A 382 16.20 5.17 7.99
C GLY A 382 14.78 5.60 8.34
N SER A 383 14.04 4.72 9.02
CA SER A 383 12.67 4.98 9.46
C SER A 383 12.63 6.05 10.56
N ALA A 384 11.63 6.92 10.51
CA ALA A 384 11.34 7.87 11.59
C ALA A 384 11.07 7.15 12.92
N LEU A 385 10.49 5.96 12.88
CA LEU A 385 10.16 5.13 14.05
C LEU A 385 11.41 4.46 14.70
N ALA A 386 12.54 4.43 13.99
CA ALA A 386 13.77 3.81 14.52
C ALA A 386 14.40 4.60 15.68
N GLY A 387 13.88 5.80 15.99
CA GLY A 387 14.47 6.70 16.97
C GLY A 387 15.61 7.54 16.38
N THR A 388 16.35 8.26 17.23
CA THR A 388 17.32 9.23 16.77
C THR A 388 18.70 8.75 16.54
N GLY A 389 19.26 9.32 15.51
CA GLY A 389 20.66 9.34 15.19
C GLY A 389 21.12 8.12 14.45
N PHE A 390 22.26 8.29 13.81
CA PHE A 390 22.94 7.31 13.00
C PHE A 390 23.01 5.92 13.64
N ASP A 391 23.39 5.85 14.93
CA ASP A 391 23.56 4.57 15.63
C ASP A 391 22.24 3.82 15.80
N ALA A 392 21.13 4.51 16.08
CA ALA A 392 19.83 3.88 16.24
C ALA A 392 19.33 3.32 14.91
N SER A 393 19.40 4.10 13.84
CA SER A 393 19.01 3.68 12.50
C SER A 393 19.81 2.47 12.01
N ILE A 394 21.14 2.51 12.11
CA ILE A 394 22.00 1.41 11.63
C ILE A 394 21.89 0.18 12.52
N ARG A 395 21.84 0.31 13.84
CA ARG A 395 21.73 -0.84 14.76
C ARG A 395 20.42 -1.58 14.61
N SER A 396 19.36 -0.89 14.27
CA SER A 396 18.08 -1.53 14.00
C SER A 396 18.03 -2.30 12.69
N ASN A 397 18.97 -2.19 11.78
CA ASN A 397 19.23 -2.92 10.53
C ASN A 397 18.05 -3.72 9.90
N ALA A 398 16.91 -3.72 10.57
CA ALA A 398 15.69 -4.41 10.18
C ALA A 398 14.81 -3.58 9.24
N TRP A 399 14.95 -2.23 9.32
CA TRP A 399 14.14 -1.32 8.53
C TRP A 399 14.55 -1.36 7.06
N SER A 400 13.54 -1.37 6.18
CA SER A 400 13.65 -1.28 4.72
C SER A 400 13.37 0.15 4.27
N ALA A 401 13.87 0.54 3.12
CA ALA A 401 13.46 1.80 2.49
C ALA A 401 11.99 1.77 2.05
N GLY A 402 11.39 0.59 2.02
CA GLY A 402 10.00 0.40 1.64
C GLY A 402 9.83 -0.08 0.21
N GLY A 403 8.65 0.12 -0.33
CA GLY A 403 8.30 -0.31 -1.67
C GLY A 403 7.37 0.66 -2.40
N LEU A 404 7.05 0.32 -3.63
CA LEU A 404 6.10 1.03 -4.48
C LEU A 404 5.09 0.06 -5.08
N VAL A 405 3.94 0.59 -5.46
CA VAL A 405 2.97 -0.13 -6.29
C VAL A 405 3.04 0.36 -7.73
N GLY A 406 3.18 -0.58 -8.67
CA GLY A 406 2.95 -0.34 -10.10
C GLY A 406 1.52 -0.75 -10.46
N VAL A 407 0.75 0.14 -11.06
CA VAL A 407 -0.66 -0.06 -11.44
C VAL A 407 -0.81 0.06 -12.94
N TRP A 408 -1.40 -0.93 -13.58
CA TRP A 408 -1.79 -0.88 -15.00
C TRP A 408 -3.22 -0.36 -15.10
N ALA A 409 -3.38 0.97 -15.19
CA ALA A 409 -4.67 1.65 -15.26
C ALA A 409 -4.96 2.18 -16.67
N GLU A 410 -6.23 2.38 -16.97
CA GLU A 410 -6.67 2.96 -18.25
C GLU A 410 -6.24 4.43 -18.37
N GLU A 411 -6.28 5.16 -17.25
CA GLU A 411 -5.87 6.56 -17.16
C GLU A 411 -5.44 6.94 -15.73
N ASN A 412 -4.80 8.10 -15.56
CA ASN A 412 -4.43 8.59 -14.23
C ASN A 412 -5.59 9.38 -13.63
N THR A 413 -6.62 8.64 -13.20
CA THR A 413 -7.74 9.15 -12.40
C THR A 413 -7.93 8.26 -11.18
N ARG A 414 -8.55 8.79 -10.13
CA ARG A 414 -8.82 8.07 -8.88
C ARG A 414 -9.60 6.79 -9.15
N GLU A 415 -10.65 6.89 -9.95
CA GLU A 415 -11.55 5.79 -10.27
C GLU A 415 -10.84 4.71 -11.10
N ALA A 416 -10.07 5.09 -12.11
CA ALA A 416 -9.36 4.13 -12.96
C ALA A 416 -8.25 3.39 -12.20
N ILE A 417 -7.55 4.10 -11.30
CA ILE A 417 -6.57 3.50 -10.41
C ILE A 417 -7.25 2.52 -9.46
N PHE A 418 -8.33 2.94 -8.79
CA PHE A 418 -9.06 2.05 -7.87
C PHE A 418 -9.62 0.81 -8.60
N ASP A 419 -10.16 0.97 -9.79
CA ASP A 419 -10.68 -0.15 -10.58
C ASP A 419 -9.57 -1.15 -10.96
N ALA A 420 -8.35 -0.67 -11.26
CA ALA A 420 -7.19 -1.53 -11.48
C ALA A 420 -6.73 -2.23 -10.20
N LEU A 421 -6.74 -1.53 -9.04
CA LEU A 421 -6.49 -2.10 -7.71
C LEU A 421 -7.50 -3.23 -7.41
N ALA A 422 -8.80 -2.97 -7.60
CA ALA A 422 -9.86 -3.94 -7.36
C ALA A 422 -9.77 -5.16 -8.30
N LYS A 423 -9.29 -4.98 -9.54
CA LYS A 423 -9.00 -6.06 -10.49
C LYS A 423 -7.67 -6.76 -10.23
N ARG A 424 -6.84 -6.24 -9.32
CA ARG A 424 -5.49 -6.77 -9.02
C ARG A 424 -4.51 -6.64 -10.21
N GLU A 425 -4.75 -5.71 -11.11
CA GLU A 425 -3.86 -5.39 -12.25
C GLU A 425 -2.68 -4.53 -11.78
N VAL A 426 -2.00 -5.03 -10.76
CA VAL A 426 -0.99 -4.34 -9.98
C VAL A 426 0.16 -5.27 -9.62
N TYR A 427 1.27 -4.70 -9.21
CA TYR A 427 2.40 -5.46 -8.70
C TYR A 427 3.20 -4.63 -7.69
N ALA A 428 4.00 -5.32 -6.87
CA ALA A 428 4.88 -4.71 -5.88
C ALA A 428 6.30 -4.57 -6.42
N THR A 429 7.00 -3.51 -6.00
CA THR A 429 8.46 -3.45 -6.07
C THR A 429 9.02 -3.09 -4.70
N SER A 430 10.28 -3.44 -4.45
CA SER A 430 11.00 -3.08 -3.22
C SER A 430 11.64 -1.68 -3.28
N GLY A 431 11.23 -0.84 -4.22
CA GLY A 431 11.67 0.55 -4.38
C GLY A 431 11.85 0.96 -5.83
N PRO A 432 12.70 0.29 -6.63
CA PRO A 432 12.90 0.63 -8.03
C PRO A 432 11.62 0.52 -8.86
N ARG A 433 11.49 1.40 -9.86
CA ARG A 433 10.35 1.39 -10.78
C ARG A 433 10.56 0.37 -11.92
N ILE A 434 10.75 -0.89 -11.54
CA ILE A 434 10.88 -2.00 -12.49
C ILE A 434 9.57 -2.17 -13.24
N GLY A 435 9.56 -1.97 -14.56
CA GLY A 435 8.40 -2.24 -15.40
C GLY A 435 8.17 -3.74 -15.52
N LEU A 436 6.97 -4.22 -15.20
CA LEU A 436 6.62 -5.64 -15.21
C LEU A 436 5.25 -5.87 -15.84
N ARG A 437 5.18 -6.75 -16.84
CA ARG A 437 3.96 -7.35 -17.36
C ARG A 437 4.03 -8.87 -17.24
N PHE A 438 2.93 -9.49 -16.84
CA PHE A 438 2.77 -10.93 -16.77
C PHE A 438 1.41 -11.32 -17.30
N GLY A 439 1.37 -12.24 -18.26
CA GLY A 439 0.14 -12.65 -18.90
C GLY A 439 0.17 -14.10 -19.36
N LEU A 440 -1.02 -14.72 -19.40
CA LEU A 440 -1.29 -15.99 -20.04
C LEU A 440 -1.54 -15.74 -21.53
N ASN A 441 -0.78 -16.40 -22.39
CA ASN A 441 -0.93 -16.24 -23.83
C ASN A 441 -2.23 -16.88 -24.34
N GLU A 442 -2.79 -16.32 -25.41
CA GLU A 442 -3.80 -16.97 -26.22
C GLU A 442 -3.09 -17.91 -27.19
N ASP A 443 -3.33 -19.23 -27.08
CA ASP A 443 -2.68 -20.26 -27.87
C ASP A 443 -1.21 -19.90 -28.25
N ASP A 444 -0.84 -19.90 -29.54
CA ASP A 444 0.51 -19.61 -30.00
C ASP A 444 0.87 -18.11 -30.11
N ALA A 445 0.17 -17.22 -29.41
CA ALA A 445 0.42 -15.77 -29.48
C ALA A 445 1.81 -15.40 -28.92
N GLU A 446 2.60 -14.66 -29.70
CA GLU A 446 3.91 -14.14 -29.29
C GLU A 446 3.79 -12.74 -28.68
N LEU A 447 3.61 -12.65 -27.36
CA LEU A 447 3.51 -11.38 -26.64
C LEU A 447 4.86 -10.65 -26.49
N CYS A 448 5.97 -11.25 -26.90
CA CYS A 448 7.29 -10.59 -26.94
C CYS A 448 7.52 -9.75 -28.20
N THR A 449 6.56 -9.66 -29.11
CA THR A 449 6.65 -8.85 -30.33
C THR A 449 6.07 -7.45 -30.14
N ALA A 450 6.31 -6.56 -31.12
CA ALA A 450 5.90 -5.16 -31.04
C ALA A 450 4.40 -4.91 -31.27
N ASP A 451 3.59 -5.93 -31.57
CA ASP A 451 2.20 -5.78 -32.02
C ASP A 451 1.15 -5.64 -30.90
N GLY A 452 1.58 -5.19 -29.70
CA GLY A 452 0.71 -4.90 -28.58
C GLY A 452 0.60 -6.04 -27.56
N TRP A 453 0.26 -5.66 -26.34
CA TRP A 453 0.06 -6.56 -25.21
C TRP A 453 -1.41 -6.98 -25.10
N MET A 454 -1.77 -8.13 -25.64
CA MET A 454 -3.12 -8.69 -25.59
C MET A 454 -3.09 -10.15 -25.10
N PRO A 455 -2.82 -10.39 -23.81
CA PRO A 455 -2.87 -11.74 -23.27
C PRO A 455 -4.34 -12.22 -23.12
N ARG A 456 -4.52 -13.52 -23.05
CA ARG A 456 -5.80 -14.16 -22.69
C ARG A 456 -6.22 -13.82 -21.26
N ALA A 457 -5.24 -13.75 -20.35
CA ALA A 457 -5.43 -13.28 -18.98
C ALA A 457 -4.18 -12.53 -18.52
N THR A 458 -4.36 -11.51 -17.69
CA THR A 458 -3.29 -10.71 -17.10
C THR A 458 -3.20 -10.89 -15.58
N MET A 459 -2.21 -10.25 -14.96
CA MET A 459 -2.05 -10.23 -13.49
C MET A 459 -3.39 -9.95 -12.81
N GLY A 460 -3.67 -10.69 -11.74
CA GLY A 460 -4.88 -10.55 -10.94
C GLY A 460 -6.06 -11.39 -11.40
N GLU A 461 -6.03 -11.97 -12.58
CA GLU A 461 -7.19 -12.67 -13.13
C GLU A 461 -7.30 -14.12 -12.65
N VAL A 462 -8.55 -14.57 -12.55
CA VAL A 462 -8.93 -15.97 -12.32
C VAL A 462 -9.47 -16.54 -13.62
N THR A 463 -8.92 -17.65 -14.08
CA THR A 463 -9.31 -18.25 -15.36
C THR A 463 -9.39 -19.77 -15.26
N GLN A 464 -10.06 -20.39 -16.23
CA GLN A 464 -10.06 -21.84 -16.41
C GLN A 464 -9.14 -22.20 -17.57
N ILE A 465 -8.18 -23.06 -17.30
CA ILE A 465 -7.16 -23.49 -18.27
C ILE A 465 -7.36 -24.97 -18.52
N THR A 466 -7.51 -25.37 -19.77
CA THR A 466 -7.77 -26.77 -20.18
C THR A 466 -6.59 -27.42 -20.87
N SER A 467 -5.60 -26.63 -21.32
CA SER A 467 -4.36 -27.07 -21.96
C SER A 467 -3.16 -26.55 -21.18
N LYS A 468 -1.97 -27.00 -21.51
CA LYS A 468 -0.73 -26.48 -20.90
C LYS A 468 -0.63 -24.97 -21.13
N PRO A 469 -0.58 -24.15 -20.05
CA PRO A 469 -0.53 -22.72 -20.19
C PRO A 469 0.85 -22.25 -20.64
N MET A 470 0.88 -21.32 -21.58
CA MET A 470 2.07 -20.56 -21.93
C MET A 470 1.94 -19.15 -21.36
N PHE A 471 2.93 -18.73 -20.61
CA PHE A 471 3.00 -17.41 -19.99
C PHE A 471 4.09 -16.55 -20.62
N THR A 472 3.87 -15.25 -20.66
CA THR A 472 4.88 -14.25 -21.02
C THR A 472 5.15 -13.33 -19.84
N VAL A 473 6.44 -13.12 -19.56
CA VAL A 473 6.94 -12.13 -18.61
C VAL A 473 7.74 -11.08 -19.40
N GLN A 474 7.29 -9.84 -19.42
CA GLN A 474 8.04 -8.70 -19.95
C GLN A 474 8.55 -7.85 -18.78
N VAL A 475 9.82 -7.50 -18.82
CA VAL A 475 10.49 -6.74 -17.77
C VAL A 475 11.31 -5.61 -18.39
N GLN A 476 11.19 -4.44 -17.79
CA GLN A 476 12.06 -3.29 -18.04
C GLN A 476 12.75 -2.90 -16.74
N ALA A 477 14.06 -2.90 -16.73
CA ALA A 477 14.85 -2.39 -15.61
C ALA A 477 14.55 -0.91 -15.37
N ASP A 478 14.64 -0.50 -14.11
CA ASP A 478 14.72 0.92 -13.79
C ASP A 478 16.13 1.45 -14.09
N ILE A 479 16.95 1.63 -13.08
CA ILE A 479 18.34 2.09 -13.24
C ILE A 479 19.31 0.89 -13.25
N THR A 480 19.03 -0.08 -12.38
CA THR A 480 19.88 -1.26 -12.18
C THR A 480 19.43 -2.41 -13.10
N PRO A 481 20.34 -3.08 -13.84
CA PRO A 481 19.96 -4.15 -14.76
C PRO A 481 19.32 -5.36 -14.06
N ILE A 482 18.31 -5.96 -14.69
CA ILE A 482 17.66 -7.20 -14.26
C ILE A 482 18.62 -8.37 -14.45
N THR A 483 18.76 -9.22 -13.43
CA THR A 483 19.65 -10.39 -13.45
C THR A 483 18.91 -11.73 -13.44
N SER A 484 17.67 -11.78 -12.92
CA SER A 484 16.89 -13.02 -12.94
C SER A 484 15.38 -12.79 -13.01
N ILE A 485 14.69 -13.76 -13.61
CA ILE A 485 13.24 -13.85 -13.67
C ILE A 485 12.86 -15.26 -13.23
N GLU A 486 12.01 -15.35 -12.23
CA GLU A 486 11.49 -16.57 -11.65
C GLU A 486 9.96 -16.60 -11.74
N ILE A 487 9.37 -17.78 -11.81
CA ILE A 487 7.94 -18.01 -11.56
C ILE A 487 7.80 -18.76 -10.26
N ILE A 488 6.99 -18.23 -9.38
CA ILE A 488 6.50 -18.92 -8.19
C ILE A 488 5.19 -19.59 -8.58
N LYS A 489 5.15 -20.91 -8.49
CA LYS A 489 3.98 -21.74 -8.78
C LYS A 489 3.48 -22.37 -7.50
N LEU A 490 2.18 -22.28 -7.26
CA LEU A 490 1.50 -22.95 -6.15
C LEU A 490 0.42 -23.86 -6.72
N THR A 491 0.45 -25.16 -6.40
CA THR A 491 -0.55 -26.13 -6.83
C THR A 491 -1.23 -26.75 -5.61
N TYR A 492 -2.56 -26.70 -5.55
CA TYR A 492 -3.33 -27.25 -4.45
C TYR A 492 -3.61 -28.74 -4.68
N ARG A 493 -3.05 -29.57 -3.81
CA ARG A 493 -3.27 -31.02 -3.78
C ARG A 493 -3.04 -31.53 -2.36
N ASP A 494 -3.63 -32.64 -2.01
CA ASP A 494 -3.52 -33.26 -0.68
C ASP A 494 -3.87 -32.28 0.46
N ASN A 495 -4.89 -31.44 0.24
CA ASN A 495 -5.38 -30.39 1.17
C ASN A 495 -4.32 -29.34 1.55
N ARG A 496 -3.32 -29.11 0.71
CA ARG A 496 -2.34 -28.03 0.90
C ARG A 496 -1.83 -27.49 -0.43
N ALA A 497 -1.32 -26.27 -0.39
CA ALA A 497 -0.57 -25.69 -1.50
C ALA A 497 0.86 -26.26 -1.51
N HIS A 498 1.31 -26.74 -2.66
CA HIS A 498 2.70 -27.13 -2.92
C HIS A 498 3.38 -26.03 -3.69
N GLU A 499 4.52 -25.60 -3.18
CA GLU A 499 5.29 -24.48 -3.71
C GLU A 499 6.40 -24.98 -4.64
N GLU A 500 6.62 -24.26 -5.74
CA GLU A 500 7.70 -24.51 -6.69
C GLU A 500 8.24 -23.16 -7.18
N VAL A 501 9.57 -23.00 -7.19
CA VAL A 501 10.27 -21.85 -7.75
C VAL A 501 10.95 -22.28 -9.03
N ILE A 502 10.57 -21.64 -10.13
CA ILE A 502 11.02 -21.97 -11.47
C ILE A 502 11.86 -20.82 -12.00
N LEU A 503 13.17 -21.02 -12.12
CA LEU A 503 14.06 -20.05 -12.73
C LEU A 503 13.88 -20.08 -14.25
N LEU A 504 13.30 -19.02 -14.82
CA LEU A 504 13.09 -18.89 -16.26
C LEU A 504 14.31 -18.32 -16.98
N TRP A 505 14.97 -17.35 -16.34
CA TRP A 505 16.06 -16.64 -16.97
C TRP A 505 17.03 -16.12 -15.92
N HIS A 506 18.33 -16.24 -16.23
CA HIS A 506 19.41 -15.71 -15.39
C HIS A 506 20.55 -15.19 -16.26
N LYS A 507 20.97 -13.96 -15.99
CA LYS A 507 22.05 -13.28 -16.69
C LYS A 507 22.84 -12.43 -15.70
N PRO A 508 24.02 -12.89 -15.23
CA PRO A 508 24.78 -12.19 -14.17
C PRO A 508 25.16 -10.75 -14.51
N GLU A 509 25.47 -10.46 -15.79
CA GLU A 509 25.74 -9.08 -16.27
C GLU A 509 24.48 -8.22 -16.31
N GLY A 510 23.32 -8.83 -16.29
CA GLY A 510 22.02 -8.19 -16.35
C GLY A 510 21.59 -7.73 -17.73
N ALA A 511 20.35 -7.27 -17.83
CA ALA A 511 19.77 -6.68 -19.02
C ALA A 511 18.83 -5.52 -18.64
N ALA A 512 18.73 -4.51 -19.51
CA ALA A 512 17.77 -3.42 -19.36
C ALA A 512 16.33 -3.85 -19.74
N LEU A 513 16.21 -4.81 -20.64
CA LEU A 513 14.94 -5.36 -21.12
C LEU A 513 15.06 -6.88 -21.18
N ALA A 514 14.00 -7.57 -20.77
CA ALA A 514 13.86 -9.00 -20.94
C ALA A 514 12.39 -9.34 -21.27
N CYS A 515 12.21 -10.28 -22.19
CA CYS A 515 10.90 -10.86 -22.47
C CYS A 515 11.07 -12.37 -22.60
N ILE A 516 10.37 -13.13 -21.78
CA ILE A 516 10.50 -14.57 -21.68
C ILE A 516 9.13 -15.20 -21.83
N GLN A 517 9.03 -16.18 -22.72
CA GLN A 517 7.88 -17.06 -22.83
C GLN A 517 8.20 -18.42 -22.20
N TRP A 518 7.27 -18.96 -21.44
CA TRP A 518 7.42 -20.21 -20.74
C TRP A 518 6.11 -21.01 -20.70
N THR A 519 6.19 -22.29 -21.01
CA THR A 519 5.06 -23.23 -20.92
C THR A 519 5.20 -24.11 -19.69
N ASP A 520 4.13 -24.18 -18.87
CA ASP A 520 4.08 -25.11 -17.75
C ASP A 520 3.79 -26.53 -18.25
N GLU A 521 4.85 -27.27 -18.53
CA GLU A 521 4.77 -28.67 -19.02
C GLU A 521 4.17 -29.63 -17.98
N GLN A 522 4.21 -29.26 -16.69
CA GLN A 522 3.74 -30.10 -15.57
C GLN A 522 2.35 -29.69 -15.09
N PHE A 523 1.67 -28.80 -15.82
CA PHE A 523 0.33 -28.35 -15.48
C PHE A 523 -0.68 -29.51 -15.48
N ASP A 524 -1.51 -29.54 -14.43
CA ASP A 524 -2.66 -30.43 -14.30
C ASP A 524 -3.94 -29.61 -14.20
N SER A 525 -4.79 -29.70 -15.21
CA SER A 525 -6.04 -28.93 -15.29
C SER A 525 -7.10 -29.31 -14.23
N ALA A 526 -6.91 -30.45 -13.54
CA ALA A 526 -7.78 -30.85 -12.44
C ALA A 526 -7.37 -30.24 -11.09
N SER A 527 -6.19 -29.61 -11.00
CA SER A 527 -5.64 -29.04 -9.78
C SER A 527 -5.68 -27.51 -9.81
N ALA A 528 -6.29 -26.89 -8.79
CA ALA A 528 -6.22 -25.45 -8.65
C ALA A 528 -4.75 -24.99 -8.52
N THR A 529 -4.35 -24.04 -9.34
CA THR A 529 -2.95 -23.61 -9.46
C THR A 529 -2.88 -22.08 -9.63
N LEU A 530 -1.86 -21.47 -9.09
CA LEU A 530 -1.53 -20.08 -9.37
C LEU A 530 -0.06 -19.91 -9.76
N TRP A 531 0.22 -18.84 -10.47
CA TRP A 531 1.56 -18.44 -10.88
C TRP A 531 1.73 -16.94 -10.71
N TYR A 532 2.90 -16.52 -10.19
CA TYR A 532 3.30 -15.12 -10.22
C TYR A 532 4.80 -14.98 -10.49
N PRO A 533 5.24 -13.94 -11.22
CA PRO A 533 6.65 -13.69 -11.47
C PRO A 533 7.31 -13.00 -10.28
N ARG A 534 8.58 -13.34 -10.04
CA ARG A 534 9.51 -12.59 -9.21
C ARG A 534 10.72 -12.21 -10.06
N VAL A 535 11.00 -10.93 -10.10
CA VAL A 535 12.09 -10.32 -10.89
C VAL A 535 13.12 -9.74 -9.95
N LYS A 536 14.41 -9.95 -10.22
CA LYS A 536 15.49 -9.42 -9.37
C LYS A 536 16.49 -8.63 -10.19
N GLU A 537 16.88 -7.48 -9.66
CA GLU A 537 17.96 -6.67 -10.21
C GLU A 537 19.33 -7.21 -9.80
N ARG A 538 20.38 -6.59 -10.29
CA ARG A 538 21.75 -6.81 -9.79
C ARG A 538 21.86 -6.25 -8.37
N THR A 539 22.60 -6.96 -7.51
CA THR A 539 22.89 -6.55 -6.13
C THR A 539 23.53 -5.16 -6.08
N THR A 540 23.04 -4.31 -5.20
CA THR A 540 23.49 -2.93 -4.95
C THR A 540 23.79 -2.74 -3.45
N PRO A 541 24.53 -1.69 -3.06
CA PRO A 541 24.68 -1.34 -1.65
C PRO A 541 23.34 -1.03 -0.99
N ARG A 542 23.12 -1.53 0.20
CA ARG A 542 21.97 -1.23 1.03
C ARG A 542 22.11 0.15 1.68
N TRP A 543 21.00 0.86 1.93
CA TRP A 543 20.98 2.19 2.56
C TRP A 543 21.86 2.29 3.82
N SER A 544 21.81 1.28 4.67
CA SER A 544 22.60 1.23 5.91
C SER A 544 24.11 1.17 5.64
N ALA A 545 24.52 0.44 4.58
CA ALA A 545 25.90 0.38 4.13
C ALA A 545 26.36 1.71 3.52
N VAL A 546 25.50 2.36 2.73
CA VAL A 546 25.77 3.68 2.17
C VAL A 546 26.01 4.70 3.29
N GLN A 547 25.14 4.72 4.29
CA GLN A 547 25.25 5.66 5.40
C GLN A 547 26.46 5.39 6.31
N CYS A 548 26.73 4.14 6.66
CA CYS A 548 27.89 3.84 7.48
C CYS A 548 29.21 4.14 6.77
N ALA A 549 29.27 3.91 5.45
CA ALA A 549 30.43 4.24 4.63
C ALA A 549 30.66 5.77 4.57
N ALA A 550 29.60 6.55 4.38
CA ALA A 550 29.67 8.01 4.40
C ALA A 550 30.16 8.55 5.77
N ALA A 551 29.78 7.88 6.85
CA ALA A 551 30.24 8.21 8.21
C ALA A 551 31.63 7.64 8.56
N GLY A 552 32.22 6.75 7.76
CA GLY A 552 33.48 6.06 8.02
C GLY A 552 33.43 5.10 9.23
N ARG A 553 32.25 4.52 9.51
CA ARG A 553 31.95 3.77 10.75
C ARG A 553 31.43 2.35 10.50
N CYS A 554 31.57 1.79 9.30
CA CYS A 554 31.01 0.44 8.99
C CYS A 554 31.60 -0.67 9.87
N ASP A 555 32.87 -0.56 10.31
CA ASP A 555 33.51 -1.52 11.19
C ASP A 555 32.83 -1.67 12.57
N GLU A 556 32.01 -0.67 12.95
CA GLU A 556 31.22 -0.71 14.19
C GLU A 556 29.96 -1.57 14.07
N PHE A 557 29.58 -1.94 12.86
CA PHE A 557 28.32 -2.66 12.55
C PHE A 557 28.57 -3.93 11.72
N PRO A 558 29.36 -4.90 12.21
CA PRO A 558 29.76 -6.07 11.42
C PRO A 558 28.61 -7.03 11.06
N GLN A 559 27.44 -6.86 11.68
CA GLN A 559 26.24 -7.69 11.40
C GLN A 559 25.28 -7.03 10.42
N MET A 560 25.63 -5.85 9.89
CA MET A 560 24.80 -5.14 8.94
C MET A 560 24.88 -5.80 7.57
N ASP A 561 23.72 -5.92 6.89
CA ASP A 561 23.71 -6.32 5.49
C ASP A 561 24.30 -5.19 4.64
N ALA A 562 25.39 -5.49 3.96
CA ALA A 562 26.08 -4.50 3.14
C ALA A 562 25.41 -4.24 1.81
N THR A 563 24.65 -5.21 1.32
CA THR A 563 24.02 -5.17 -0.01
C THR A 563 22.64 -5.80 0.04
N LEU A 564 21.80 -5.42 -0.92
CA LEU A 564 20.54 -6.09 -1.19
C LEU A 564 20.35 -6.29 -2.68
N GLN A 565 19.36 -7.11 -3.04
CA GLN A 565 18.97 -7.37 -4.40
C GLN A 565 17.50 -6.98 -4.58
N GLU A 566 17.31 -5.77 -5.08
CA GLU A 566 15.99 -5.20 -5.35
C GLU A 566 15.17 -6.07 -6.28
N ARG A 567 13.85 -6.02 -6.13
CA ARG A 567 12.96 -6.95 -6.81
C ARG A 567 11.56 -6.40 -7.10
N ALA A 568 10.86 -7.10 -7.98
CA ALA A 568 9.44 -6.90 -8.23
C ALA A 568 8.70 -8.24 -8.14
N TRP A 569 7.43 -8.18 -7.69
CA TRP A 569 6.54 -9.35 -7.58
C TRP A 569 5.22 -9.05 -8.26
N GLY A 570 4.92 -9.75 -9.35
CA GLY A 570 3.64 -9.61 -10.05
C GLY A 570 2.48 -10.21 -9.25
N SER A 571 1.29 -9.66 -9.40
CA SER A 571 0.08 -10.30 -8.87
C SER A 571 -0.18 -11.64 -9.55
N PRO A 572 -0.67 -12.66 -8.81
CA PRO A 572 -0.88 -13.99 -9.37
C PRO A 572 -1.95 -14.04 -10.48
N ILE A 573 -1.79 -14.99 -11.41
CA ILE A 573 -2.86 -15.50 -12.26
C ILE A 573 -3.29 -16.84 -11.67
N TRP A 574 -4.60 -17.04 -11.50
CA TRP A 574 -5.17 -18.26 -10.92
C TRP A 574 -5.87 -19.12 -11.96
N HIS A 575 -5.58 -20.41 -11.93
CA HIS A 575 -6.42 -21.43 -12.52
C HIS A 575 -7.25 -22.09 -11.44
N ILE A 576 -8.57 -22.07 -11.59
CA ILE A 576 -9.51 -22.79 -10.73
C ILE A 576 -10.30 -23.76 -11.63
N PRO A 577 -10.21 -25.07 -11.40
CA PRO A 577 -10.97 -26.06 -12.18
C PRO A 577 -12.48 -25.78 -12.11
N ALA A 578 -13.21 -26.16 -13.16
CA ALA A 578 -14.66 -26.18 -13.08
C ALA A 578 -15.09 -27.18 -11.99
N THR A 579 -16.04 -26.78 -11.18
CA THR A 579 -16.75 -27.74 -10.29
C THR A 579 -17.70 -28.56 -11.14
N ASP A 580 -17.58 -29.88 -11.10
CA ASP A 580 -18.50 -30.83 -11.76
C ASP A 580 -19.94 -30.69 -11.19
#